data_6155ea1e4bc9a7184b9cb1ed162b99d3
#
_entry.id   6155ea1e4bc9a7184b9cb1ed162b99d3
#
_cell.length_a   1.000
_cell.length_b   1.000
_cell.length_c   1.000
_cell.angle_alpha   90.00
_cell.angle_beta   90.00
_cell.angle_gamma   90.00
#
_symmetry.space_group_name_H-M   'P 1'
#
loop_
_entity.id
_entity.type
_entity.pdbx_description
1 polymer ?
#
loop_
_entity_poly.entity_id
_entity_poly.type
_entity_poly.pdbx_seq_one_letter_code
_entity_poly.pdbx_strand_id
1 'polypeptide(L)'
;MGCAFPARARDSNKRLFYLTAHIMSARTAKMERKTRETQISVELNIDGTGKFDVECDNQFLKHMIETLSRYSDMDITMKAAGDNDHHLIEDVGITLGKTFAKALDGKPIERMATFTVVMDDAMMMTSLDIVDRPYCEVDCPDALYQHFMRSFAMSAGITLHIVQIRGYDEHHIIEASFKSMGKALKGAVAYRDSELSTKDRVSEA
;
A
#
# COMPACT_ATOMS: atom_id res chain seq x y z
N MET A 1 14.78 0.01 -65.36
CA MET A 1 13.46 0.25 -64.75
C MET A 1 13.61 0.20 -63.23
N GLY A 2 13.77 1.36 -62.59
CA GLY A 2 13.95 1.51 -61.16
C GLY A 2 12.62 1.82 -60.50
N CYS A 3 12.15 0.96 -59.60
CA CYS A 3 11.01 1.27 -58.73
C CYS A 3 11.48 2.05 -57.50
N ALA A 4 11.15 3.32 -57.45
CA ALA A 4 11.33 4.14 -56.28
C ALA A 4 10.15 3.93 -55.30
N PHE A 5 10.42 3.50 -54.05
CA PHE A 5 9.45 3.49 -52.96
C PHE A 5 9.31 4.90 -52.38
N PRO A 6 8.10 5.39 -52.13
CA PRO A 6 7.91 6.68 -51.50
C PRO A 6 8.27 6.60 -50.01
N ALA A 7 9.05 7.57 -49.53
CA ALA A 7 9.40 7.77 -48.15
C ALA A 7 8.11 8.04 -47.32
N ARG A 8 7.85 7.21 -46.31
CA ARG A 8 6.81 7.47 -45.30
C ARG A 8 7.20 8.71 -44.50
N ALA A 9 6.39 9.74 -44.58
CA ALA A 9 6.44 10.91 -43.71
C ALA A 9 6.29 10.40 -42.25
N ARG A 10 7.28 10.68 -41.43
CA ARG A 10 7.21 10.43 -40.00
C ARG A 10 6.22 11.42 -39.39
N ASP A 11 5.10 10.90 -38.92
CA ASP A 11 4.06 11.62 -38.23
C ASP A 11 4.58 12.14 -36.89
N SER A 12 5.16 13.34 -36.90
CA SER A 12 5.69 14.05 -35.73
C SER A 12 4.58 14.46 -34.73
N ASN A 13 3.31 14.38 -35.14
CA ASN A 13 2.18 14.77 -34.30
C ASN A 13 1.77 13.69 -33.30
N LYS A 14 2.15 12.41 -33.48
CA LYS A 14 1.84 11.36 -32.48
C LYS A 14 2.69 11.45 -31.24
N ARG A 15 3.87 12.08 -31.27
CA ARG A 15 4.71 12.27 -30.06
C ARG A 15 4.25 13.40 -29.15
N LEU A 16 3.47 14.36 -29.68
CA LEU A 16 2.95 15.47 -28.85
C LEU A 16 1.71 15.09 -28.02
N PHE A 17 0.99 14.04 -28.42
CA PHE A 17 -0.19 13.56 -27.68
C PHE A 17 0.16 12.74 -26.41
N TYR A 18 1.40 12.23 -26.28
CA TYR A 18 1.84 11.52 -25.07
C TYR A 18 2.44 12.44 -23.99
N LEU A 19 2.54 13.75 -24.25
CA LEU A 19 3.11 14.73 -23.32
C LEU A 19 2.07 15.63 -22.64
N THR A 20 0.79 15.46 -22.91
CA THR A 20 -0.23 15.89 -21.96
C THR A 20 -0.32 14.84 -20.88
N ALA A 21 0.73 14.75 -20.02
CA ALA A 21 0.57 14.19 -18.72
C ALA A 21 -0.64 14.92 -18.10
N HIS A 22 -1.77 14.26 -18.00
CA HIS A 22 -2.80 14.66 -17.06
C HIS A 22 -2.05 14.84 -15.76
N ILE A 23 -2.03 16.06 -15.24
CA ILE A 23 -1.66 16.32 -13.85
C ILE A 23 -2.77 15.64 -13.06
N MET A 24 -2.64 14.33 -12.86
CA MET A 24 -3.52 13.57 -11.99
C MET A 24 -3.27 14.15 -10.61
N SER A 25 -4.31 14.64 -9.97
CA SER A 25 -4.21 15.01 -8.55
C SER A 25 -3.67 13.80 -7.79
N ALA A 26 -2.58 14.00 -7.05
CA ALA A 26 -2.00 12.91 -6.25
C ALA A 26 -3.07 12.37 -5.28
N ARG A 27 -3.11 11.03 -5.14
CA ARG A 27 -4.02 10.34 -4.22
C ARG A 27 -3.49 10.53 -2.80
N THR A 28 -3.95 11.59 -2.15
CA THR A 28 -3.51 11.96 -0.81
C THR A 28 -4.67 11.98 0.18
N ALA A 29 -4.39 11.61 1.42
CA ALA A 29 -5.33 11.76 2.51
C ALA A 29 -4.60 12.07 3.82
N LYS A 30 -5.33 12.71 4.73
CA LYS A 30 -4.90 12.94 6.10
C LYS A 30 -5.99 12.51 7.06
N MET A 31 -5.60 11.85 8.15
CA MET A 31 -6.48 11.51 9.26
C MET A 31 -5.78 11.71 10.60
N GLU A 32 -6.60 12.05 11.57
CA GLU A 32 -6.21 12.13 12.98
C GLU A 32 -7.14 11.26 13.80
N ARG A 33 -6.58 10.51 14.74
CA ARG A 33 -7.29 9.70 15.71
C ARG A 33 -6.81 10.08 17.11
N LYS A 34 -7.74 10.43 17.97
CA LYS A 34 -7.46 10.73 19.37
C LYS A 34 -8.42 9.96 20.26
N THR A 35 -7.88 9.17 21.15
CA THR A 35 -8.60 8.46 22.21
C THR A 35 -8.09 8.93 23.59
N ARG A 36 -8.41 8.21 24.66
CA ARG A 36 -7.79 8.43 25.96
C ARG A 36 -6.40 7.77 26.04
N GLU A 37 -6.13 6.80 25.17
CA GLU A 37 -4.98 5.90 25.20
C GLU A 37 -3.94 6.29 24.16
N THR A 38 -4.39 6.87 23.01
CA THR A 38 -3.52 7.17 21.88
C THR A 38 -3.82 8.52 21.24
N GLN A 39 -2.79 9.09 20.61
CA GLN A 39 -2.92 10.25 19.73
C GLN A 39 -2.11 10.01 18.47
N ILE A 40 -2.78 9.90 17.32
CA ILE A 40 -2.18 9.52 16.06
C ILE A 40 -2.60 10.50 14.97
N SER A 41 -1.65 10.93 14.15
CA SER A 41 -1.90 11.64 12.90
C SER A 41 -1.14 10.95 11.77
N VAL A 42 -1.82 10.72 10.65
CA VAL A 42 -1.24 10.12 9.44
C VAL A 42 -1.59 10.99 8.25
N GLU A 43 -0.59 11.30 7.44
CA GLU A 43 -0.72 11.89 6.12
C GLU A 43 -0.07 10.93 5.11
N LEU A 44 -0.81 10.55 4.08
CA LEU A 44 -0.43 9.56 3.10
C LEU A 44 -0.55 10.11 1.69
N ASN A 45 0.47 9.87 0.87
CA ASN A 45 0.42 10.04 -0.58
C ASN A 45 0.68 8.68 -1.25
N ILE A 46 -0.34 8.10 -1.88
CA ILE A 46 -0.22 6.81 -2.60
C ILE A 46 0.72 6.95 -3.81
N ASP A 47 0.70 8.08 -4.49
CA ASP A 47 1.51 8.37 -5.69
C ASP A 47 2.86 9.01 -5.34
N GLY A 48 3.44 8.58 -4.21
CA GLY A 48 4.69 9.09 -3.66
C GLY A 48 5.95 8.47 -4.28
N THR A 49 7.04 8.60 -3.55
CA THR A 49 8.38 8.09 -3.89
C THR A 49 9.02 7.32 -2.74
N GLY A 50 8.23 6.93 -1.73
CA GLY A 50 8.69 6.22 -0.55
C GLY A 50 9.42 7.13 0.45
N LYS A 51 9.06 8.41 0.53
CA LYS A 51 9.54 9.33 1.56
C LYS A 51 8.77 9.12 2.84
N PHE A 52 9.45 9.23 3.96
CA PHE A 52 8.81 9.10 5.25
C PHE A 52 9.32 10.15 6.25
N ASP A 53 8.42 10.55 7.14
CA ASP A 53 8.71 11.33 8.33
C ASP A 53 7.86 10.76 9.47
N VAL A 54 8.46 9.89 10.29
CA VAL A 54 7.76 9.08 11.28
C VAL A 54 8.27 9.38 12.69
N GLU A 55 7.41 9.89 13.53
CA GLU A 55 7.60 10.03 14.97
C GLU A 55 6.68 9.03 15.68
N CYS A 56 7.23 8.10 16.45
CA CYS A 56 6.47 7.05 17.13
C CYS A 56 7.16 6.65 18.44
N ASP A 57 6.37 6.45 19.51
CA ASP A 57 6.89 6.03 20.81
C ASP A 57 7.49 4.61 20.76
N ASN A 58 6.95 3.71 19.91
CA ASN A 58 7.51 2.39 19.67
C ASN A 58 8.49 2.42 18.48
N GLN A 59 9.78 2.19 18.74
CA GLN A 59 10.84 2.30 17.73
C GLN A 59 10.79 1.19 16.67
N PHE A 60 10.33 -0.01 17.03
CA PHE A 60 10.21 -1.09 16.06
C PHE A 60 9.02 -0.86 15.12
N LEU A 61 7.89 -0.40 15.64
CA LEU A 61 6.76 0.04 14.79
C LEU A 61 7.17 1.18 13.86
N LYS A 62 7.91 2.17 14.38
CA LYS A 62 8.48 3.24 13.54
C LYS A 62 9.23 2.66 12.35
N HIS A 63 10.18 1.76 12.60
CA HIS A 63 10.96 1.11 11.56
C HIS A 63 10.07 0.32 10.57
N MET A 64 9.03 -0.34 11.05
CA MET A 64 8.08 -1.06 10.17
C MET A 64 7.28 -0.12 9.26
N ILE A 65 6.84 1.04 9.75
CA ILE A 65 6.13 2.04 8.94
C ILE A 65 7.08 2.68 7.91
N GLU A 66 8.32 2.99 8.28
CA GLU A 66 9.35 3.48 7.35
C GLU A 66 9.64 2.45 6.25
N THR A 67 9.72 1.16 6.63
CA THR A 67 9.87 0.04 5.70
C THR A 67 8.67 -0.05 4.76
N LEU A 68 7.45 0.00 5.28
CA LEU A 68 6.23 -0.01 4.47
C LEU A 68 6.22 1.13 3.45
N SER A 69 6.52 2.37 3.87
CA SER A 69 6.64 3.54 3.00
C SER A 69 7.65 3.28 1.87
N ARG A 70 8.85 2.86 2.23
CA ARG A 70 9.95 2.64 1.26
C ARG A 70 9.62 1.58 0.21
N TYR A 71 8.99 0.47 0.61
CA TYR A 71 8.71 -0.66 -0.29
C TYR A 71 7.41 -0.51 -1.07
N SER A 72 6.48 0.33 -0.60
CA SER A 72 5.26 0.67 -1.34
C SER A 72 5.42 1.86 -2.29
N ASP A 73 6.50 2.64 -2.18
CA ASP A 73 6.70 3.96 -2.78
C ASP A 73 5.68 5.02 -2.30
N MET A 74 4.84 4.71 -1.31
CA MET A 74 3.93 5.69 -0.70
C MET A 74 4.71 6.64 0.20
N ASP A 75 4.43 7.95 0.13
CA ASP A 75 4.98 8.87 1.12
C ASP A 75 4.11 8.86 2.38
N ILE A 76 4.73 8.67 3.55
CA ILE A 76 4.05 8.60 4.85
C ILE A 76 4.65 9.61 5.83
N THR A 77 3.82 10.55 6.30
CA THR A 77 4.12 11.38 7.46
C THR A 77 3.24 10.93 8.61
N MET A 78 3.82 10.54 9.75
CA MET A 78 3.09 10.01 10.89
C MET A 78 3.65 10.51 12.21
N LYS A 79 2.72 10.90 13.12
CA LYS A 79 3.02 11.09 14.54
C LYS A 79 2.11 10.19 15.34
N ALA A 80 2.67 9.38 16.22
CA ALA A 80 1.94 8.39 17.00
C ALA A 80 2.49 8.30 18.42
N ALA A 81 1.64 8.57 19.39
CA ALA A 81 1.92 8.43 20.82
C ALA A 81 0.83 7.60 21.49
N GLY A 82 1.20 6.75 22.46
CA GLY A 82 0.26 5.88 23.16
C GLY A 82 0.76 5.48 24.54
N ASP A 83 -0.19 5.04 25.39
CA ASP A 83 0.07 4.62 26.77
C ASP A 83 0.76 3.25 26.86
N ASN A 84 0.58 2.39 25.84
CA ASN A 84 1.24 1.10 25.71
C ASN A 84 1.31 0.64 24.25
N ASP A 85 2.15 -0.36 23.98
CA ASP A 85 2.41 -0.87 22.62
C ASP A 85 1.17 -1.49 21.97
N HIS A 86 0.33 -2.18 22.73
CA HIS A 86 -0.87 -2.83 22.18
C HIS A 86 -1.82 -1.79 21.56
N HIS A 87 -2.20 -0.78 22.36
CA HIS A 87 -3.10 0.28 21.91
C HIS A 87 -2.50 1.09 20.77
N LEU A 88 -1.19 1.40 20.87
CA LEU A 88 -0.48 2.18 19.87
C LEU A 88 -0.42 1.46 18.53
N ILE A 89 0.00 0.19 18.51
CA ILE A 89 0.17 -0.62 17.30
C ILE A 89 -1.18 -0.86 16.61
N GLU A 90 -2.23 -1.18 17.37
CA GLU A 90 -3.58 -1.35 16.86
C GLU A 90 -4.11 -0.07 16.21
N ASP A 91 -4.06 1.04 16.96
CA ASP A 91 -4.63 2.32 16.53
C ASP A 91 -3.85 2.93 15.34
N VAL A 92 -2.54 2.69 15.24
CA VAL A 92 -1.76 3.04 14.04
C VAL A 92 -2.24 2.24 12.84
N GLY A 93 -2.45 0.91 12.98
CA GLY A 93 -2.99 0.07 11.93
C GLY A 93 -4.37 0.56 11.45
N ILE A 94 -5.28 0.86 12.38
CA ILE A 94 -6.61 1.42 12.07
C ILE A 94 -6.49 2.76 11.33
N THR A 95 -5.68 3.69 11.84
CA THR A 95 -5.60 5.05 11.30
C THR A 95 -4.96 5.04 9.91
N LEU A 96 -3.87 4.28 9.74
CA LEU A 96 -3.20 4.13 8.45
C LEU A 96 -4.10 3.45 7.42
N GLY A 97 -4.84 2.38 7.80
CA GLY A 97 -5.78 1.69 6.92
C GLY A 97 -6.92 2.61 6.44
N LYS A 98 -7.51 3.38 7.34
CA LYS A 98 -8.54 4.38 6.98
C LYS A 98 -7.98 5.50 6.10
N THR A 99 -6.75 5.95 6.38
CA THR A 99 -6.10 6.98 5.55
C THR A 99 -5.84 6.45 4.15
N PHE A 100 -5.41 5.18 4.02
CA PHE A 100 -5.23 4.51 2.74
C PHE A 100 -6.55 4.41 1.96
N ALA A 101 -7.62 3.90 2.57
CA ALA A 101 -8.94 3.82 1.93
C ALA A 101 -9.43 5.19 1.44
N LYS A 102 -9.24 6.23 2.27
CA LYS A 102 -9.64 7.60 1.94
C LYS A 102 -8.81 8.21 0.81
N ALA A 103 -7.55 7.79 0.64
CA ALA A 103 -6.68 8.29 -0.41
C ALA A 103 -7.00 7.67 -1.79
N LEU A 104 -7.65 6.52 -1.85
CA LEU A 104 -8.11 5.93 -3.11
C LEU A 104 -9.17 6.83 -3.76
N ASP A 105 -8.99 7.12 -5.06
CA ASP A 105 -9.82 8.09 -5.79
C ASP A 105 -10.99 7.45 -6.57
N GLY A 106 -11.21 6.15 -6.39
CA GLY A 106 -12.27 5.38 -7.04
C GLY A 106 -12.05 5.13 -8.54
N LYS A 107 -10.88 5.47 -9.08
CA LYS A 107 -10.51 5.10 -10.44
C LYS A 107 -10.09 3.64 -10.53
N PRO A 108 -10.19 3.02 -11.73
CA PRO A 108 -9.76 1.64 -11.92
C PRO A 108 -8.28 1.44 -11.57
N ILE A 109 -8.00 0.42 -10.76
CA ILE A 109 -6.66 0.00 -10.34
C ILE A 109 -6.46 -1.48 -10.58
N GLU A 110 -5.21 -1.96 -10.51
CA GLU A 110 -4.89 -3.39 -10.60
C GLU A 110 -5.58 -4.21 -9.50
N ARG A 111 -5.85 -3.60 -8.38
CA ARG A 111 -6.61 -4.14 -7.26
C ARG A 111 -5.95 -5.33 -6.58
N MET A 112 -5.49 -6.31 -7.33
CA MET A 112 -4.84 -7.53 -6.83
C MET A 112 -3.34 -7.52 -7.11
N ALA A 113 -2.54 -7.92 -6.12
CA ALA A 113 -1.12 -8.18 -6.34
C ALA A 113 -0.60 -9.22 -5.35
N THR A 114 0.40 -9.97 -5.79
CA THR A 114 1.16 -10.91 -4.97
C THR A 114 2.63 -10.60 -5.09
N PHE A 115 3.33 -10.53 -3.96
CA PHE A 115 4.76 -10.28 -3.93
C PHE A 115 5.47 -11.12 -2.86
N THR A 116 6.57 -11.74 -3.24
CA THR A 116 7.43 -12.49 -2.33
C THR A 116 8.71 -11.70 -2.10
N VAL A 117 9.11 -11.54 -0.83
CA VAL A 117 10.31 -10.80 -0.43
C VAL A 117 11.15 -11.66 0.51
N VAL A 118 12.46 -11.50 0.44
CA VAL A 118 13.41 -12.11 1.34
C VAL A 118 14.04 -11.07 2.27
N MET A 119 14.34 -11.49 3.49
CA MET A 119 15.13 -10.78 4.49
C MET A 119 15.95 -11.82 5.24
N ASP A 120 17.25 -11.90 4.93
CA ASP A 120 18.18 -12.90 5.47
C ASP A 120 17.60 -14.33 5.42
N ASP A 121 17.29 -14.95 6.56
CA ASP A 121 16.70 -16.28 6.64
C ASP A 121 15.19 -16.30 6.31
N ALA A 122 14.51 -15.15 6.38
CA ALA A 122 13.08 -15.06 6.17
C ALA A 122 12.70 -14.87 4.71
N MET A 123 11.62 -15.53 4.30
CA MET A 123 10.98 -15.37 2.99
C MET A 123 9.46 -15.33 3.22
N MET A 124 8.87 -14.16 2.95
CA MET A 124 7.44 -13.90 3.17
C MET A 124 6.74 -13.56 1.86
N MET A 125 5.54 -14.07 1.69
CA MET A 125 4.69 -13.78 0.53
C MET A 125 3.42 -13.06 0.98
N THR A 126 3.15 -11.90 0.40
CA THR A 126 1.88 -11.18 0.56
C THR A 126 1.06 -11.27 -0.70
N SER A 127 -0.23 -11.62 -0.55
CA SER A 127 -1.25 -11.53 -1.59
C SER A 127 -2.42 -10.70 -1.08
N LEU A 128 -2.88 -9.72 -1.86
CA LEU A 128 -3.97 -8.85 -1.44
C LEU A 128 -4.92 -8.49 -2.59
N ASP A 129 -6.15 -8.10 -2.21
CA ASP A 129 -7.18 -7.59 -3.12
C ASP A 129 -7.87 -6.37 -2.48
N ILE A 130 -7.85 -5.21 -3.16
CA ILE A 130 -8.50 -3.97 -2.75
C ILE A 130 -9.94 -3.98 -3.29
N VAL A 131 -10.88 -4.57 -2.53
CA VAL A 131 -12.22 -4.92 -3.04
C VAL A 131 -13.36 -4.56 -2.09
N ASP A 132 -13.07 -3.82 -1.02
CA ASP A 132 -14.02 -3.49 0.06
C ASP A 132 -14.71 -4.72 0.66
N ARG A 133 -13.98 -5.83 0.75
CA ARG A 133 -14.33 -7.06 1.45
C ARG A 133 -13.20 -7.44 2.40
N PRO A 134 -13.16 -6.80 3.58
CA PRO A 134 -12.01 -6.93 4.48
C PRO A 134 -11.90 -8.36 5.02
N TYR A 135 -10.72 -8.92 4.89
CA TYR A 135 -10.32 -10.21 5.47
C TYR A 135 -8.82 -10.18 5.74
N CYS A 136 -8.36 -10.86 6.77
CA CYS A 136 -6.95 -10.92 7.08
C CYS A 136 -6.56 -12.28 7.67
N GLU A 137 -5.57 -12.90 7.04
CA GLU A 137 -4.89 -14.10 7.56
C GLU A 137 -3.39 -13.96 7.35
N VAL A 138 -2.62 -14.03 8.44
CA VAL A 138 -1.21 -13.66 8.45
C VAL A 138 -0.40 -14.64 9.30
N ASP A 139 0.62 -15.23 8.71
CA ASP A 139 1.67 -15.98 9.40
C ASP A 139 2.69 -14.98 9.98
N CYS A 140 2.40 -14.42 11.15
CA CYS A 140 3.31 -13.52 11.86
C CYS A 140 3.58 -14.09 13.25
N PRO A 141 4.85 -14.20 13.68
CA PRO A 141 5.19 -14.80 14.99
C PRO A 141 4.79 -13.91 16.16
N ASP A 142 4.73 -12.60 15.97
CA ASP A 142 4.36 -11.63 17.00
C ASP A 142 2.87 -11.23 16.87
N ALA A 143 2.13 -11.45 17.97
CA ALA A 143 0.69 -11.17 18.02
C ALA A 143 0.33 -9.69 17.82
N LEU A 144 1.19 -8.74 18.24
CA LEU A 144 0.96 -7.31 18.08
C LEU A 144 1.05 -6.90 16.60
N TYR A 145 2.05 -7.42 15.88
CA TYR A 145 2.20 -7.12 14.45
C TYR A 145 1.19 -7.89 13.59
N GLN A 146 0.77 -9.08 13.99
CA GLN A 146 -0.39 -9.77 13.42
C GLN A 146 -1.66 -8.89 13.58
N HIS A 147 -1.83 -8.31 14.77
CA HIS A 147 -2.95 -7.42 15.07
C HIS A 147 -2.89 -6.11 14.28
N PHE A 148 -1.69 -5.51 14.09
CA PHE A 148 -1.48 -4.38 13.20
C PHE A 148 -1.97 -4.68 11.78
N MET A 149 -1.53 -5.78 11.18
CA MET A 149 -1.87 -6.15 9.81
C MET A 149 -3.36 -6.39 9.65
N ARG A 150 -3.99 -7.04 10.65
CA ARG A 150 -5.44 -7.20 10.71
C ARG A 150 -6.17 -5.85 10.79
N SER A 151 -5.75 -4.97 11.69
CA SER A 151 -6.36 -3.66 11.90
C SER A 151 -6.26 -2.78 10.66
N PHE A 152 -5.11 -2.83 9.98
CA PHE A 152 -4.91 -2.18 8.70
C PHE A 152 -5.84 -2.75 7.62
N ALA A 153 -5.85 -4.06 7.41
CA ALA A 153 -6.64 -4.71 6.37
C ALA A 153 -8.14 -4.45 6.54
N MET A 154 -8.65 -4.60 7.78
CA MET A 154 -10.06 -4.35 8.09
C MET A 154 -10.45 -2.89 7.87
N SER A 155 -9.56 -1.94 8.21
CA SER A 155 -9.81 -0.50 8.07
C SER A 155 -9.60 0.02 6.65
N ALA A 156 -8.77 -0.63 5.86
CA ALA A 156 -8.51 -0.31 4.46
C ALA A 156 -9.50 -0.96 3.49
N GLY A 157 -10.37 -1.88 3.96
CA GLY A 157 -11.31 -2.60 3.10
C GLY A 157 -10.62 -3.63 2.19
N ILE A 158 -9.48 -4.21 2.61
CA ILE A 158 -8.72 -5.15 1.79
C ILE A 158 -8.82 -6.59 2.29
N THR A 159 -8.81 -7.55 1.36
CA THR A 159 -8.49 -8.94 1.64
C THR A 159 -6.97 -9.08 1.64
N LEU A 160 -6.38 -9.56 2.75
CA LEU A 160 -4.93 -9.66 2.95
C LEU A 160 -4.55 -11.06 3.43
N HIS A 161 -3.61 -11.69 2.72
CA HIS A 161 -2.94 -12.91 3.15
C HIS A 161 -1.43 -12.67 3.18
N ILE A 162 -0.77 -13.05 4.28
CA ILE A 162 0.68 -13.06 4.39
C ILE A 162 1.11 -14.46 4.84
N VAL A 163 1.91 -15.11 4.00
CA VAL A 163 2.34 -16.49 4.22
C VAL A 163 3.84 -16.53 4.46
N GLN A 164 4.24 -17.19 5.55
CA GLN A 164 5.64 -17.49 5.81
C GLN A 164 6.07 -18.71 4.99
N ILE A 165 7.01 -18.50 4.07
CA ILE A 165 7.58 -19.57 3.28
C ILE A 165 8.81 -20.16 4.00
N ARG A 166 9.63 -19.29 4.61
CA ARG A 166 10.81 -19.63 5.42
C ARG A 166 11.04 -18.54 6.47
N GLY A 167 11.84 -18.87 7.50
CA GLY A 167 12.31 -17.92 8.50
C GLY A 167 12.33 -18.53 9.90
N TYR A 168 13.26 -18.06 10.73
CA TYR A 168 13.41 -18.44 12.12
C TYR A 168 13.50 -17.23 13.04
N ASP A 169 14.14 -16.14 12.56
CA ASP A 169 14.24 -14.90 13.31
C ASP A 169 12.95 -14.09 13.19
N GLU A 170 12.32 -13.80 14.31
CA GLU A 170 11.03 -13.09 14.37
C GLU A 170 11.13 -11.69 13.79
N HIS A 171 12.24 -10.97 14.02
CA HIS A 171 12.48 -9.64 13.44
C HIS A 171 12.50 -9.71 11.91
N HIS A 172 13.23 -10.69 11.35
CA HIS A 172 13.34 -10.85 9.89
C HIS A 172 11.99 -11.23 9.26
N ILE A 173 11.21 -12.10 9.94
CA ILE A 173 9.87 -12.49 9.48
C ILE A 173 8.94 -11.27 9.45
N ILE A 174 8.91 -10.48 10.54
CA ILE A 174 8.06 -9.28 10.62
C ILE A 174 8.47 -8.26 9.55
N GLU A 175 9.76 -7.93 9.45
CA GLU A 175 10.25 -6.95 8.47
C GLU A 175 10.02 -7.41 7.02
N ALA A 176 10.24 -8.69 6.70
CA ALA A 176 9.94 -9.26 5.38
C ALA A 176 8.42 -9.21 5.07
N SER A 177 7.56 -9.34 6.10
CA SER A 177 6.11 -9.18 5.94
C SER A 177 5.74 -7.75 5.55
N PHE A 178 6.29 -6.74 6.22
CA PHE A 178 6.07 -5.34 5.84
C PHE A 178 6.63 -4.99 4.46
N LYS A 179 7.80 -5.54 4.11
CA LYS A 179 8.39 -5.39 2.76
C LYS A 179 7.51 -6.00 1.67
N SER A 180 7.06 -7.24 1.86
CA SER A 180 6.21 -7.93 0.89
C SER A 180 4.84 -7.25 0.77
N MET A 181 4.25 -6.80 1.89
CA MET A 181 3.01 -6.03 1.92
C MET A 181 3.16 -4.69 1.17
N GLY A 182 4.26 -3.95 1.41
CA GLY A 182 4.55 -2.71 0.69
C GLY A 182 4.63 -2.93 -0.82
N LYS A 183 5.37 -3.95 -1.27
CA LYS A 183 5.47 -4.31 -2.70
C LYS A 183 4.13 -4.73 -3.31
N ALA A 184 3.32 -5.49 -2.59
CA ALA A 184 1.99 -5.89 -3.04
C ALA A 184 1.04 -4.69 -3.13
N LEU A 185 1.03 -3.79 -2.13
CA LEU A 185 0.25 -2.55 -2.18
C LEU A 185 0.64 -1.69 -3.38
N LYS A 186 1.95 -1.49 -3.64
CA LYS A 186 2.45 -0.76 -4.82
C LYS A 186 1.88 -1.33 -6.12
N GLY A 187 1.88 -2.65 -6.28
CA GLY A 187 1.33 -3.30 -7.47
C GLY A 187 -0.18 -3.12 -7.58
N ALA A 188 -0.90 -3.30 -6.48
CA ALA A 188 -2.36 -3.28 -6.46
C ALA A 188 -2.97 -1.88 -6.70
N VAL A 189 -2.29 -0.80 -6.29
CA VAL A 189 -2.77 0.58 -6.49
C VAL A 189 -2.46 1.16 -7.88
N ALA A 190 -1.73 0.45 -8.74
CA ALA A 190 -1.42 0.91 -10.09
C ALA A 190 -2.70 1.11 -10.90
N TYR A 191 -2.79 2.23 -11.62
CA TYR A 191 -3.96 2.53 -12.45
C TYR A 191 -4.11 1.58 -13.64
N ARG A 192 -5.35 1.36 -14.02
CA ARG A 192 -5.77 0.61 -15.23
C ARG A 192 -6.68 1.47 -16.10
N ASP A 193 -6.82 1.06 -17.37
CA ASP A 193 -7.75 1.71 -18.31
C ASP A 193 -9.22 1.31 -18.06
N SER A 194 -9.49 0.19 -17.37
CA SER A 194 -10.83 -0.32 -17.12
C SER A 194 -10.91 -1.11 -15.80
N GLU A 195 -12.11 -1.21 -15.24
CA GLU A 195 -12.38 -1.99 -14.03
C GLU A 195 -12.02 -3.48 -14.21
N LEU A 196 -11.38 -4.06 -13.18
CA LEU A 196 -11.11 -5.49 -13.09
C LEU A 196 -12.30 -6.19 -12.40
N SER A 197 -13.43 -6.23 -13.08
CA SER A 197 -14.66 -6.85 -12.56
C SER A 197 -15.49 -7.42 -13.71
N THR A 198 -16.13 -8.57 -13.46
CA THR A 198 -17.12 -9.16 -14.38
C THR A 198 -18.55 -8.64 -14.12
N LYS A 199 -18.72 -7.79 -13.10
CA LYS A 199 -20.06 -7.34 -12.63
C LYS A 199 -20.40 -5.91 -13.02
N ASP A 200 -19.53 -5.20 -13.76
CA ASP A 200 -19.61 -3.76 -14.00
C ASP A 200 -19.72 -2.92 -12.69
N ARG A 201 -19.88 -1.61 -12.80
CA ARG A 201 -20.11 -0.76 -11.62
C ARG A 201 -21.48 -1.08 -11.01
N VAL A 202 -21.49 -1.53 -9.77
CA VAL A 202 -22.73 -1.58 -8.97
C VAL A 202 -23.08 -0.16 -8.57
N SER A 203 -24.18 0.40 -9.12
CA SER A 203 -24.78 1.63 -8.61
C SER A 203 -25.78 1.24 -7.52
N GLU A 204 -25.44 1.53 -6.28
CA GLU A 204 -26.45 1.54 -5.22
C GLU A 204 -27.23 2.86 -5.27
N ALA A 205 -28.54 2.77 -5.43
CA ALA A 205 -29.46 3.92 -5.48
C ALA A 205 -29.93 4.29 -4.07
#